data_15760121a20802d07246d1a8a72b7396
#
_entry.id   15760121a20802d07246d1a8a72b7396
#
_cell.length_a   1.000
_cell.length_b   1.000
_cell.length_c   1.000
_cell.angle_alpha   90.00
_cell.angle_beta   90.00
_cell.angle_gamma   90.00
#
_symmetry.space_group_name_H-M   'P 1'
#
loop_
_entity.id
_entity.type
_entity.pdbx_description
1 polymer ?
#
loop_
_entity_poly.entity_id
_entity_poly.type
_entity_poly.pdbx_seq_one_letter_code
_entity_poly.pdbx_strand_id
1 'polypeptide(L)'
;MPPAQLDLLADGVVLADHAGIVTALNTVAATWLGVDPTASVGRPLADVLALQDHDGRDWCSLNCPYDGLPTRSAVPEQAWLLPDGTEVLVVARIHRPALDQPVDSVAVSLRSGRGRARLDRERSDLVATVAHELRSPLTGVKGFVQALLNRWDKLNDDQKKLMLTTVSADSDRLSRLIAELLDVARIDTGRLQLYPRPSDAAVLVQRVVDSVVAGTSRPIELTVADGLPEVTVDPDKFAQVVTNLVENAVRHGSGAVRVELSPTGEPEVSGLRLRVEDDGEGISPELRRRVFTKFWKGGVTGGSGLGLYLVNGLVKAHGGTVAIGEADSGGARIDVELPASPD
;
A
#
# COMPACT_ATOMS: atom_id res chain seq x y z
N MET A 1 10.97 -39.45 3.08
CA MET A 1 11.62 -38.46 3.97
C MET A 1 11.36 -38.90 5.42
N PRO A 2 12.35 -38.92 6.32
CA PRO A 2 12.08 -39.22 7.73
C PRO A 2 11.19 -38.08 8.32
N PRO A 3 10.25 -38.40 9.24
CA PRO A 3 9.33 -37.42 9.84
C PRO A 3 10.02 -36.18 10.40
N ALA A 4 11.19 -36.33 11.00
CA ALA A 4 11.98 -35.22 11.55
C ALA A 4 12.43 -34.17 10.52
N GLN A 5 12.48 -34.49 9.23
CA GLN A 5 12.82 -33.51 8.18
C GLN A 5 11.60 -32.72 7.72
N LEU A 6 10.40 -33.25 7.88
CA LEU A 6 9.17 -32.53 7.57
C LEU A 6 8.87 -31.46 8.60
N ASP A 7 9.31 -31.63 9.86
CA ASP A 7 9.12 -30.65 10.93
C ASP A 7 10.01 -29.41 10.78
N LEU A 8 10.98 -29.42 9.86
CA LEU A 8 11.76 -28.22 9.49
C LEU A 8 10.98 -27.28 8.56
N LEU A 9 9.86 -27.75 7.98
CA LEU A 9 9.04 -26.94 7.09
C LEU A 9 8.08 -26.06 7.91
N ALA A 10 7.97 -24.79 7.52
CA ALA A 10 7.04 -23.84 8.13
C ALA A 10 5.58 -24.11 7.77
N ASP A 11 5.35 -24.77 6.64
CA ASP A 11 4.01 -25.16 6.15
C ASP A 11 3.60 -26.51 6.77
N GLY A 12 2.28 -26.69 6.96
CA GLY A 12 1.74 -28.01 7.29
C GLY A 12 1.88 -28.94 6.08
N VAL A 13 2.41 -30.14 6.26
CA VAL A 13 2.62 -31.10 5.16
C VAL A 13 2.01 -32.44 5.54
N VAL A 14 1.22 -33.01 4.64
CA VAL A 14 0.68 -34.36 4.70
C VAL A 14 1.09 -35.14 3.45
N LEU A 15 1.68 -36.30 3.62
CA LEU A 15 2.07 -37.22 2.54
C LEU A 15 1.17 -38.45 2.58
N ALA A 16 0.69 -38.85 1.40
CA ALA A 16 -0.08 -40.10 1.24
C ALA A 16 0.50 -40.91 0.10
N ASP A 17 0.37 -42.23 0.18
CA ASP A 17 0.84 -43.19 -0.80
C ASP A 17 -0.14 -43.38 -1.98
N HIS A 18 0.16 -44.34 -2.85
CA HIS A 18 -0.65 -44.69 -4.03
C HIS A 18 -2.07 -45.16 -3.71
N ALA A 19 -2.30 -45.70 -2.50
CA ALA A 19 -3.61 -46.14 -2.04
C ALA A 19 -4.39 -45.02 -1.30
N GLY A 20 -3.83 -43.80 -1.22
CA GLY A 20 -4.42 -42.68 -0.49
C GLY A 20 -4.29 -42.79 1.03
N ILE A 21 -3.34 -43.63 1.50
CA ILE A 21 -3.07 -43.79 2.93
C ILE A 21 -1.95 -42.82 3.37
N VAL A 22 -2.18 -42.11 4.45
CA VAL A 22 -1.21 -41.17 5.01
C VAL A 22 0.04 -41.91 5.48
N THR A 23 1.18 -41.52 4.94
CA THR A 23 2.50 -42.10 5.28
C THR A 23 3.31 -41.23 6.23
N ALA A 24 3.07 -39.92 6.20
CA ALA A 24 3.71 -38.97 7.10
C ALA A 24 2.93 -37.66 7.16
N LEU A 25 3.00 -36.97 8.28
CA LEU A 25 2.62 -35.56 8.41
C LEU A 25 3.53 -34.90 9.42
N ASN A 26 3.70 -33.57 9.29
CA ASN A 26 4.50 -32.81 10.24
C ASN A 26 3.66 -32.24 11.39
N THR A 27 4.32 -31.77 12.44
CA THR A 27 3.70 -31.19 13.63
C THR A 27 2.78 -30.02 13.31
N VAL A 28 3.13 -29.20 12.31
CA VAL A 28 2.32 -28.06 11.86
C VAL A 28 0.99 -28.53 11.28
N ALA A 29 1.00 -29.52 10.38
CA ALA A 29 -0.22 -30.09 9.82
C ALA A 29 -1.09 -30.75 10.91
N ALA A 30 -0.47 -31.53 11.81
CA ALA A 30 -1.16 -32.18 12.90
C ALA A 30 -1.87 -31.18 13.83
N THR A 31 -1.19 -30.09 14.18
CA THR A 31 -1.75 -29.02 15.01
C THR A 31 -2.94 -28.33 14.34
N TRP A 32 -2.84 -27.99 13.05
CA TRP A 32 -3.91 -27.32 12.34
C TRP A 32 -5.12 -28.22 12.10
N LEU A 33 -4.88 -29.48 11.73
CA LEU A 33 -5.96 -30.45 11.49
C LEU A 33 -6.56 -30.99 12.80
N GLY A 34 -5.95 -30.71 13.95
CA GLY A 34 -6.41 -31.18 15.25
C GLY A 34 -6.27 -32.68 15.41
N VAL A 35 -5.24 -33.32 14.81
CA VAL A 35 -5.03 -34.77 14.82
C VAL A 35 -3.72 -35.15 15.50
N ASP A 36 -3.67 -36.36 16.03
CA ASP A 36 -2.41 -36.94 16.54
C ASP A 36 -1.54 -37.39 15.34
N PRO A 37 -0.29 -36.95 15.25
CA PRO A 37 0.56 -37.29 14.10
C PRO A 37 0.85 -38.78 13.97
N THR A 38 1.01 -39.48 15.10
CA THR A 38 1.34 -40.90 15.10
C THR A 38 0.11 -41.76 14.74
N ALA A 39 -1.05 -41.41 15.29
CA ALA A 39 -2.30 -42.09 15.03
C ALA A 39 -2.88 -41.81 13.63
N SER A 40 -2.40 -40.77 12.95
CA SER A 40 -2.85 -40.40 11.60
C SER A 40 -2.14 -41.19 10.50
N VAL A 41 -0.94 -41.69 10.75
CA VAL A 41 -0.24 -42.56 9.82
C VAL A 41 -0.98 -43.89 9.68
N GLY A 42 -1.18 -44.32 8.41
CA GLY A 42 -1.95 -45.52 8.09
C GLY A 42 -3.47 -45.28 7.94
N ARG A 43 -3.96 -44.05 8.14
CA ARG A 43 -5.35 -43.69 7.88
C ARG A 43 -5.55 -43.12 6.45
N PRO A 44 -6.78 -43.24 5.90
CA PRO A 44 -7.11 -42.59 4.62
C PRO A 44 -6.86 -41.06 4.66
N LEU A 45 -6.33 -40.51 3.58
CA LEU A 45 -6.07 -39.07 3.43
C LEU A 45 -7.35 -38.23 3.67
N ALA A 46 -8.48 -38.71 3.19
CA ALA A 46 -9.77 -38.02 3.38
C ALA A 46 -10.19 -37.90 4.85
N ASP A 47 -9.84 -38.90 5.68
CA ASP A 47 -10.18 -38.89 7.11
C ASP A 47 -9.25 -37.99 7.93
N VAL A 48 -8.01 -37.80 7.46
CA VAL A 48 -7.01 -36.98 8.13
C VAL A 48 -7.13 -35.51 7.68
N LEU A 49 -7.41 -35.29 6.41
CA LEU A 49 -7.51 -33.98 5.78
C LEU A 49 -8.96 -33.46 5.89
N ALA A 50 -9.48 -33.32 7.10
CA ALA A 50 -10.84 -32.86 7.38
C ALA A 50 -11.06 -31.39 7.00
N LEU A 51 -10.85 -31.04 5.72
CA LEU A 51 -11.00 -29.69 5.16
C LEU A 51 -12.32 -29.56 4.45
N GLN A 52 -13.03 -28.46 4.68
CA GLN A 52 -14.31 -28.18 4.03
C GLN A 52 -14.27 -26.84 3.28
N ASP A 53 -15.03 -26.73 2.21
CA ASP A 53 -15.33 -25.42 1.61
C ASP A 53 -16.50 -24.75 2.34
N HIS A 54 -16.87 -23.55 1.91
CA HIS A 54 -17.99 -22.80 2.50
C HIS A 54 -19.36 -23.47 2.32
N ASP A 55 -19.47 -24.45 1.40
CA ASP A 55 -20.68 -25.22 1.16
C ASP A 55 -20.67 -26.56 1.93
N GLY A 56 -19.62 -26.83 2.72
CA GLY A 56 -19.47 -28.05 3.50
C GLY A 56 -18.96 -29.25 2.71
N ARG A 57 -18.47 -29.07 1.47
CA ARG A 57 -17.90 -30.15 0.64
C ARG A 57 -16.45 -30.41 1.05
N ASP A 58 -16.05 -31.67 1.10
CA ASP A 58 -14.71 -32.07 1.52
C ASP A 58 -13.67 -31.95 0.38
N TRP A 59 -12.41 -31.64 0.76
CA TRP A 59 -11.30 -31.40 -0.17
C TRP A 59 -11.00 -32.61 -1.06
N CYS A 60 -10.96 -33.81 -0.49
CA CYS A 60 -10.64 -35.03 -1.25
C CYS A 60 -11.72 -35.37 -2.27
N SER A 61 -12.99 -35.25 -1.90
CA SER A 61 -14.12 -35.47 -2.79
C SER A 61 -14.15 -34.49 -3.96
N LEU A 62 -13.88 -33.22 -3.71
CA LEU A 62 -13.93 -32.20 -4.75
C LEU A 62 -12.71 -32.25 -5.68
N ASN A 63 -11.53 -32.51 -5.14
CA ASN A 63 -10.29 -32.49 -5.89
C ASN A 63 -9.87 -33.82 -6.47
N CYS A 64 -10.37 -34.95 -5.96
CA CYS A 64 -10.09 -36.31 -6.44
C CYS A 64 -8.61 -36.51 -6.81
N PRO A 65 -7.65 -36.42 -5.87
CA PRO A 65 -6.22 -36.34 -6.21
C PRO A 65 -5.68 -37.65 -6.86
N TYR A 66 -6.36 -38.76 -6.69
CA TYR A 66 -6.00 -40.07 -7.28
C TYR A 66 -6.70 -40.36 -8.58
N ASP A 67 -7.76 -39.61 -8.89
CA ASP A 67 -8.54 -39.74 -10.12
C ASP A 67 -8.29 -38.55 -11.05
N GLY A 68 -8.67 -38.69 -12.32
CA GLY A 68 -8.58 -37.61 -13.29
C GLY A 68 -7.55 -37.82 -14.38
N LEU A 69 -7.21 -36.76 -15.10
CA LEU A 69 -6.35 -36.84 -16.29
C LEU A 69 -4.93 -37.33 -15.94
N PRO A 70 -4.36 -38.25 -16.75
CA PRO A 70 -2.99 -38.77 -16.55
C PRO A 70 -1.93 -37.67 -16.49
N THR A 71 -2.17 -36.52 -17.12
CA THR A 71 -1.25 -35.35 -17.15
C THR A 71 -1.36 -34.44 -15.91
N ARG A 72 -2.33 -34.71 -15.04
CA ARG A 72 -2.53 -33.90 -13.85
C ARG A 72 -1.42 -34.16 -12.81
N SER A 73 -0.58 -33.16 -12.55
CA SER A 73 0.56 -33.24 -11.62
C SER A 73 0.36 -32.45 -10.32
N ALA A 74 -0.75 -31.69 -10.19
CA ALA A 74 -1.01 -30.89 -9.00
C ALA A 74 -2.51 -30.57 -8.84
N VAL A 75 -2.89 -30.22 -7.61
CA VAL A 75 -4.09 -29.44 -7.32
C VAL A 75 -3.62 -28.02 -7.07
N PRO A 76 -4.12 -27.00 -7.79
CA PRO A 76 -3.73 -25.62 -7.59
C PRO A 76 -4.11 -25.13 -6.19
N GLU A 77 -3.48 -24.05 -5.74
CA GLU A 77 -3.76 -23.46 -4.44
C GLU A 77 -5.22 -22.99 -4.34
N GLN A 78 -5.90 -23.40 -3.29
CA GLN A 78 -7.30 -23.11 -2.99
C GLN A 78 -7.44 -22.79 -1.51
N ALA A 79 -8.44 -21.94 -1.17
CA ALA A 79 -8.80 -21.63 0.21
C ALA A 79 -9.77 -22.71 0.73
N TRP A 80 -9.49 -23.22 1.93
CA TRP A 80 -10.28 -24.26 2.62
C TRP A 80 -10.40 -23.92 4.10
N LEU A 81 -11.43 -24.45 4.76
CA LEU A 81 -11.66 -24.27 6.19
C LEU A 81 -11.15 -25.51 6.96
N LEU A 82 -10.40 -25.26 8.01
CA LEU A 82 -10.04 -26.22 9.04
C LEU A 82 -11.27 -26.58 9.89
N PRO A 83 -11.22 -27.66 10.68
CA PRO A 83 -12.32 -28.05 11.59
C PRO A 83 -12.74 -26.95 12.60
N ASP A 84 -11.83 -26.05 12.96
CA ASP A 84 -12.09 -24.90 13.82
C ASP A 84 -12.64 -23.66 13.08
N GLY A 85 -12.87 -23.75 11.78
CA GLY A 85 -13.34 -22.66 10.92
C GLY A 85 -12.24 -21.70 10.46
N THR A 86 -10.98 -21.95 10.79
CA THR A 86 -9.86 -21.15 10.32
C THR A 86 -9.60 -21.41 8.83
N GLU A 87 -9.43 -20.35 8.03
CA GLU A 87 -9.09 -20.47 6.62
C GLU A 87 -7.61 -20.78 6.40
N VAL A 88 -7.33 -21.80 5.60
CA VAL A 88 -5.99 -22.18 5.14
C VAL A 88 -5.94 -22.28 3.62
N LEU A 89 -4.76 -22.01 3.07
CA LEU A 89 -4.47 -22.25 1.67
C LEU A 89 -3.89 -23.64 1.51
N VAL A 90 -4.47 -24.40 0.59
CA VAL A 90 -4.11 -25.80 0.36
C VAL A 90 -3.68 -25.97 -1.08
N VAL A 91 -2.51 -26.55 -1.26
CA VAL A 91 -1.97 -26.97 -2.56
C VAL A 91 -1.55 -28.42 -2.47
N ALA A 92 -1.75 -29.19 -3.54
CA ALA A 92 -1.23 -30.56 -3.55
C ALA A 92 -0.40 -30.83 -4.79
N ARG A 93 0.67 -31.63 -4.61
CA ARG A 93 1.47 -32.20 -5.69
C ARG A 93 1.14 -33.66 -5.82
N ILE A 94 0.85 -34.07 -7.06
CA ILE A 94 0.51 -35.45 -7.44
C ILE A 94 1.74 -36.01 -8.14
N HIS A 95 2.36 -37.01 -7.53
CA HIS A 95 3.52 -37.67 -8.11
C HIS A 95 3.11 -38.94 -8.84
N ARG A 96 3.68 -39.13 -10.03
CA ARG A 96 3.55 -40.35 -10.87
C ARG A 96 4.95 -40.71 -11.37
N PRO A 97 5.31 -42.02 -11.43
CA PRO A 97 6.61 -42.45 -11.96
C PRO A 97 6.82 -42.07 -13.44
N ALA A 98 5.74 -42.09 -14.21
CA ALA A 98 5.69 -41.65 -15.62
C ALA A 98 4.30 -41.11 -15.96
N LEU A 99 4.21 -40.38 -17.09
CA LEU A 99 2.96 -39.96 -17.71
C LEU A 99 2.09 -41.18 -17.89
N ASP A 100 0.99 -41.42 -17.77
CA ASP A 100 0.10 -42.57 -17.93
C ASP A 100 0.18 -43.68 -16.87
N GLN A 101 1.04 -43.53 -15.86
CA GLN A 101 1.05 -44.43 -14.71
C GLN A 101 0.13 -43.94 -13.58
N PRO A 102 -0.32 -44.86 -12.72
CA PRO A 102 -1.11 -44.52 -11.53
C PRO A 102 -0.35 -43.50 -10.62
N VAL A 103 -1.10 -42.80 -9.83
CA VAL A 103 -0.52 -41.93 -8.80
C VAL A 103 0.29 -42.74 -7.82
N ASP A 104 1.55 -42.41 -7.64
CA ASP A 104 2.45 -43.02 -6.66
C ASP A 104 2.30 -42.41 -5.28
N SER A 105 2.23 -41.09 -5.24
CA SER A 105 2.07 -40.39 -3.96
C SER A 105 1.45 -39.01 -4.17
N VAL A 106 0.86 -38.49 -3.09
CA VAL A 106 0.29 -37.14 -3.02
C VAL A 106 0.90 -36.42 -1.82
N ALA A 107 1.44 -35.24 -2.08
CA ALA A 107 1.91 -34.32 -1.05
C ALA A 107 0.97 -33.11 -0.95
N VAL A 108 0.32 -32.94 0.18
CA VAL A 108 -0.55 -31.80 0.47
C VAL A 108 0.16 -30.83 1.38
N SER A 109 0.25 -29.56 0.97
CA SER A 109 0.79 -28.48 1.80
C SER A 109 -0.35 -27.55 2.21
N LEU A 110 -0.36 -27.24 3.51
CA LEU A 110 -1.29 -26.29 4.12
C LEU A 110 -0.49 -25.04 4.52
N ARG A 111 -1.00 -23.87 4.16
CA ARG A 111 -0.41 -22.58 4.52
C ARG A 111 -1.43 -21.73 5.25
N SER A 112 -0.95 -20.86 6.15
CA SER A 112 -1.83 -19.92 6.80
C SER A 112 -2.47 -18.97 5.79
N GLY A 113 -3.80 -18.94 5.73
CA GLY A 113 -4.58 -17.99 4.94
C GLY A 113 -4.52 -16.55 5.46
N ARG A 114 -3.97 -16.34 6.69
CA ARG A 114 -3.94 -15.01 7.35
C ARG A 114 -3.28 -13.91 6.51
N GLY A 115 -2.23 -14.24 5.76
CA GLY A 115 -1.56 -13.27 4.88
C GLY A 115 -2.47 -12.79 3.75
N ARG A 116 -3.18 -13.71 3.10
CA ARG A 116 -4.14 -13.40 2.01
C ARG A 116 -5.36 -12.67 2.55
N ALA A 117 -5.95 -13.15 3.64
CA ALA A 117 -7.08 -12.49 4.30
C ALA A 117 -6.73 -11.07 4.81
N ARG A 118 -5.47 -10.85 5.18
CA ARG A 118 -4.96 -9.51 5.51
C ARG A 118 -4.90 -8.62 4.28
N LEU A 119 -4.32 -9.10 3.17
CA LEU A 119 -4.24 -8.36 1.91
C LEU A 119 -5.63 -8.04 1.35
N ASP A 120 -6.57 -8.98 1.41
CA ASP A 120 -7.95 -8.77 0.95
C ASP A 120 -8.68 -7.75 1.83
N ARG A 121 -8.46 -7.75 3.15
CA ARG A 121 -8.97 -6.71 4.05
C ARG A 121 -8.34 -5.35 3.75
N GLU A 122 -7.02 -5.28 3.64
CA GLU A 122 -6.30 -4.05 3.28
C GLU A 122 -6.81 -3.48 1.95
N ARG A 123 -7.11 -4.34 0.96
CA ARG A 123 -7.71 -3.94 -0.32
C ARG A 123 -9.16 -3.45 -0.16
N SER A 124 -9.96 -4.12 0.66
CA SER A 124 -11.35 -3.73 0.92
C SER A 124 -11.42 -2.41 1.67
N ASP A 125 -10.58 -2.22 2.68
CA ASP A 125 -10.46 -0.99 3.46
C ASP A 125 -10.01 0.17 2.56
N LEU A 126 -9.09 -0.11 1.62
CA LEU A 126 -8.65 0.84 0.60
C LEU A 126 -9.84 1.31 -0.26
N VAL A 127 -10.62 0.39 -0.82
CA VAL A 127 -11.79 0.71 -1.66
C VAL A 127 -12.83 1.49 -0.86
N ALA A 128 -13.11 1.11 0.38
CA ALA A 128 -14.05 1.81 1.26
C ALA A 128 -13.58 3.24 1.56
N THR A 129 -12.29 3.42 1.85
CA THR A 129 -11.71 4.74 2.12
C THR A 129 -11.75 5.64 0.88
N VAL A 130 -11.35 5.13 -0.29
CA VAL A 130 -11.45 5.85 -1.57
C VAL A 130 -12.88 6.29 -1.84
N ALA A 131 -13.85 5.39 -1.68
CA ALA A 131 -15.25 5.72 -1.91
C ALA A 131 -15.75 6.82 -0.96
N HIS A 132 -15.28 6.82 0.29
CA HIS A 132 -15.62 7.86 1.26
C HIS A 132 -15.01 9.22 0.89
N GLU A 133 -13.71 9.26 0.56
CA GLU A 133 -13.00 10.49 0.18
C GLU A 133 -13.54 11.13 -1.12
N LEU A 134 -14.00 10.32 -2.07
CA LEU A 134 -14.64 10.81 -3.30
C LEU A 134 -16.08 11.28 -3.06
N ARG A 135 -16.83 10.63 -2.16
CA ARG A 135 -18.22 10.95 -1.90
C ARG A 135 -18.39 12.34 -1.29
N SER A 136 -17.50 12.74 -0.39
CA SER A 136 -17.58 14.02 0.33
C SER A 136 -17.60 15.22 -0.64
N PRO A 137 -16.58 15.47 -1.50
CA PRO A 137 -16.59 16.59 -2.43
C PRO A 137 -17.69 16.47 -3.47
N LEU A 138 -18.00 15.25 -3.94
CA LEU A 138 -19.10 15.04 -4.90
C LEU A 138 -20.46 15.44 -4.32
N THR A 139 -20.69 15.18 -3.04
CA THR A 139 -21.91 15.60 -2.33
C THR A 139 -21.98 17.12 -2.23
N GLY A 140 -20.86 17.79 -1.96
CA GLY A 140 -20.75 19.26 -1.95
C GLY A 140 -21.11 19.86 -3.32
N VAL A 141 -20.42 19.39 -4.38
CA VAL A 141 -20.70 19.82 -5.77
C VAL A 141 -22.19 19.65 -6.10
N LYS A 142 -22.74 18.44 -5.89
CA LYS A 142 -24.14 18.15 -6.20
C LYS A 142 -25.11 19.02 -5.39
N GLY A 143 -24.83 19.20 -4.11
CA GLY A 143 -25.68 20.00 -3.21
C GLY A 143 -25.74 21.47 -3.61
N PHE A 144 -24.58 22.08 -3.87
CA PHE A 144 -24.52 23.50 -4.28
C PHE A 144 -25.09 23.72 -5.67
N VAL A 145 -24.82 22.81 -6.63
CA VAL A 145 -25.43 22.89 -7.97
C VAL A 145 -26.96 22.79 -7.90
N GLN A 146 -27.51 21.87 -7.11
CA GLN A 146 -28.95 21.75 -6.91
C GLN A 146 -29.55 22.99 -6.21
N ALA A 147 -28.85 23.55 -5.23
CA ALA A 147 -29.28 24.78 -4.57
C ALA A 147 -29.31 25.97 -5.54
N LEU A 148 -28.31 26.12 -6.38
CA LEU A 148 -28.26 27.12 -7.45
C LEU A 148 -29.41 26.95 -8.43
N LEU A 149 -29.64 25.73 -8.93
CA LEU A 149 -30.72 25.47 -9.90
C LEU A 149 -32.12 25.74 -9.32
N ASN A 150 -32.33 25.35 -8.06
CA ASN A 150 -33.67 25.46 -7.44
C ASN A 150 -33.97 26.84 -6.86
N ARG A 151 -32.95 27.67 -6.60
CA ARG A 151 -33.11 28.95 -5.89
C ARG A 151 -32.42 30.11 -6.56
N TRP A 152 -32.09 30.02 -7.82
CA TRP A 152 -31.27 31.02 -8.56
C TRP A 152 -31.80 32.45 -8.38
N ASP A 153 -33.14 32.66 -8.52
CA ASP A 153 -33.76 33.97 -8.41
C ASP A 153 -33.87 34.49 -6.98
N LYS A 154 -33.65 33.60 -5.96
CA LYS A 154 -33.71 33.95 -4.54
C LYS A 154 -32.34 34.22 -3.94
N LEU A 155 -31.27 33.95 -4.66
CA LEU A 155 -29.90 34.15 -4.22
C LEU A 155 -29.38 35.48 -4.76
N ASN A 156 -28.65 36.22 -3.90
CA ASN A 156 -27.87 37.37 -4.35
C ASN A 156 -26.59 36.93 -5.04
N ASP A 157 -25.91 37.86 -5.71
CA ASP A 157 -24.72 37.54 -6.52
C ASP A 157 -23.53 37.04 -5.70
N ASP A 158 -23.37 37.53 -4.44
CA ASP A 158 -22.33 37.06 -3.54
C ASP A 158 -22.57 35.60 -3.12
N GLN A 159 -23.81 35.24 -2.84
CA GLN A 159 -24.20 33.86 -2.53
C GLN A 159 -23.97 32.92 -3.72
N LYS A 160 -24.35 33.35 -4.93
CA LYS A 160 -24.10 32.59 -6.16
C LYS A 160 -22.60 32.41 -6.38
N LYS A 161 -21.83 33.49 -6.23
CA LYS A 161 -20.37 33.46 -6.38
C LYS A 161 -19.73 32.50 -5.37
N LEU A 162 -20.12 32.58 -4.08
CA LEU A 162 -19.63 31.69 -3.05
C LEU A 162 -19.91 30.20 -3.38
N MET A 163 -21.14 29.88 -3.78
CA MET A 163 -21.54 28.52 -4.16
C MET A 163 -20.74 28.02 -5.36
N LEU A 164 -20.59 28.82 -6.41
CA LEU A 164 -19.80 28.47 -7.60
C LEU A 164 -18.32 28.27 -7.26
N THR A 165 -17.74 29.14 -6.43
CA THR A 165 -16.36 29.00 -5.96
C THR A 165 -16.18 27.69 -5.16
N THR A 166 -17.14 27.34 -4.31
CA THR A 166 -17.09 26.07 -3.56
C THR A 166 -17.21 24.86 -4.49
N VAL A 167 -18.10 24.91 -5.51
CA VAL A 167 -18.21 23.85 -6.52
C VAL A 167 -16.90 23.68 -7.28
N SER A 168 -16.24 24.79 -7.68
CA SER A 168 -14.95 24.74 -8.36
C SER A 168 -13.88 24.12 -7.47
N ALA A 169 -13.78 24.56 -6.21
CA ALA A 169 -12.80 24.03 -5.25
C ALA A 169 -12.99 22.52 -4.98
N ASP A 170 -14.23 22.06 -4.82
CA ASP A 170 -14.54 20.64 -4.63
C ASP A 170 -14.23 19.82 -5.89
N SER A 171 -14.47 20.37 -7.09
CA SER A 171 -14.14 19.73 -8.36
C SER A 171 -12.62 19.60 -8.56
N ASP A 172 -11.84 20.62 -8.21
CA ASP A 172 -10.39 20.62 -8.27
C ASP A 172 -9.83 19.61 -7.25
N ARG A 173 -10.41 19.55 -6.05
CA ARG A 173 -10.06 18.55 -5.03
C ARG A 173 -10.32 17.12 -5.54
N LEU A 174 -11.45 16.89 -6.20
CA LEU A 174 -11.80 15.58 -6.76
C LEU A 174 -10.81 15.18 -7.85
N SER A 175 -10.45 16.10 -8.73
CA SER A 175 -9.46 15.87 -9.80
C SER A 175 -8.09 15.51 -9.23
N ARG A 176 -7.63 16.21 -8.18
CA ARG A 176 -6.38 15.89 -7.49
C ARG A 176 -6.42 14.51 -6.85
N LEU A 177 -7.50 14.15 -6.14
CA LEU A 177 -7.65 12.82 -5.54
C LEU A 177 -7.58 11.69 -6.57
N ILE A 178 -8.22 11.88 -7.73
CA ILE A 178 -8.16 10.89 -8.81
C ILE A 178 -6.72 10.75 -9.34
N ALA A 179 -6.01 11.85 -9.55
CA ALA A 179 -4.61 11.83 -9.99
C ALA A 179 -3.70 11.14 -8.95
N GLU A 180 -3.86 11.44 -7.65
CA GLU A 180 -3.15 10.78 -6.56
C GLU A 180 -3.38 9.27 -6.55
N LEU A 181 -4.63 8.82 -6.72
CA LEU A 181 -4.98 7.40 -6.75
C LEU A 181 -4.35 6.66 -7.94
N LEU A 182 -4.32 7.32 -9.11
CA LEU A 182 -3.65 6.76 -10.28
C LEU A 182 -2.14 6.64 -10.08
N ASP A 183 -1.51 7.64 -9.47
CA ASP A 183 -0.09 7.58 -9.14
C ASP A 183 0.22 6.49 -8.10
N VAL A 184 -0.62 6.35 -7.06
CA VAL A 184 -0.52 5.25 -6.08
C VAL A 184 -0.57 3.89 -6.79
N ALA A 185 -1.55 3.70 -7.70
CA ALA A 185 -1.68 2.44 -8.44
C ALA A 185 -0.46 2.15 -9.34
N ARG A 186 0.13 3.20 -9.94
CA ARG A 186 1.35 3.08 -10.76
C ARG A 186 2.59 2.75 -9.92
N ILE A 187 2.72 3.36 -8.74
CA ILE A 187 3.80 3.06 -7.78
C ILE A 187 3.69 1.61 -7.32
N ASP A 188 2.51 1.16 -6.91
CA ASP A 188 2.27 -0.21 -6.42
C ASP A 188 2.61 -1.29 -7.44
N THR A 189 2.30 -1.03 -8.69
CA THR A 189 2.52 -1.98 -9.78
C THR A 189 3.91 -1.87 -10.41
N GLY A 190 4.76 -0.95 -9.92
CA GLY A 190 6.08 -0.67 -10.52
C GLY A 190 5.99 -0.09 -11.94
N ARG A 191 4.85 0.51 -12.31
CA ARG A 191 4.59 1.06 -13.65
C ARG A 191 4.64 2.58 -13.69
N LEU A 192 5.15 3.21 -12.63
CA LEU A 192 5.36 4.66 -12.65
C LEU A 192 6.41 4.99 -13.70
N GLN A 193 6.03 5.82 -14.67
CA GLN A 193 6.95 6.37 -15.65
C GLN A 193 7.28 7.79 -15.24
N LEU A 194 8.56 8.11 -15.18
CA LEU A 194 9.09 9.45 -14.97
C LEU A 194 9.64 9.98 -16.29
N TYR A 195 9.57 11.29 -16.46
CA TYR A 195 10.17 12.03 -17.57
C TYR A 195 11.23 13.00 -17.03
N PRO A 196 12.35 12.45 -16.51
CA PRO A 196 13.38 13.25 -15.87
C PRO A 196 14.09 14.14 -16.89
N ARG A 197 14.37 15.37 -16.48
CA ARG A 197 15.16 16.35 -17.25
C ARG A 197 15.94 17.24 -16.31
N PRO A 198 17.08 17.79 -16.74
CA PRO A 198 17.82 18.77 -15.96
C PRO A 198 16.90 19.91 -15.55
N SER A 199 16.86 20.24 -14.28
CA SER A 199 15.89 21.16 -13.71
C SER A 199 16.51 21.98 -12.59
N ASP A 200 16.16 23.26 -12.58
CA ASP A 200 16.45 24.16 -11.46
C ASP A 200 15.45 23.91 -10.32
N ALA A 201 15.90 23.23 -9.28
CA ALA A 201 15.08 22.89 -8.13
C ALA A 201 14.57 24.15 -7.38
N ALA A 202 15.38 25.21 -7.30
CA ALA A 202 14.99 26.45 -6.61
C ALA A 202 13.77 27.09 -7.31
N VAL A 203 13.78 27.14 -8.64
CA VAL A 203 12.66 27.67 -9.43
C VAL A 203 11.39 26.84 -9.25
N LEU A 204 11.53 25.51 -9.22
CA LEU A 204 10.38 24.61 -9.02
C LEU A 204 9.78 24.75 -7.62
N VAL A 205 10.62 24.78 -6.57
CA VAL A 205 10.17 24.93 -5.18
C VAL A 205 9.56 26.30 -4.95
N GLN A 206 10.18 27.39 -5.49
CA GLN A 206 9.63 28.74 -5.36
C GLN A 206 8.20 28.81 -5.94
N ARG A 207 7.95 28.26 -7.12
CA ARG A 207 6.61 28.25 -7.74
C ARG A 207 5.58 27.53 -6.88
N VAL A 208 5.96 26.41 -6.27
CA VAL A 208 5.07 25.67 -5.37
C VAL A 208 4.78 26.49 -4.11
N VAL A 209 5.81 27.04 -3.48
CA VAL A 209 5.67 27.89 -2.28
C VAL A 209 4.75 29.06 -2.58
N ASP A 210 4.96 29.80 -3.68
CA ASP A 210 4.11 30.93 -4.08
C ASP A 210 2.64 30.51 -4.25
N SER A 211 2.41 29.34 -4.86
CA SER A 211 1.06 28.79 -5.04
C SER A 211 0.39 28.43 -3.72
N VAL A 212 1.12 27.84 -2.77
CA VAL A 212 0.56 27.46 -1.47
C VAL A 212 0.33 28.70 -0.60
N VAL A 213 1.24 29.68 -0.61
CA VAL A 213 1.08 30.97 0.10
C VAL A 213 -0.19 31.68 -0.32
N ALA A 214 -0.55 31.65 -1.62
CA ALA A 214 -1.78 32.26 -2.11
C ALA A 214 -3.06 31.64 -1.51
N GLY A 215 -2.99 30.41 -1.01
CA GLY A 215 -4.14 29.66 -0.44
C GLY A 215 -4.15 29.57 1.09
N THR A 216 -3.17 30.14 1.79
CA THR A 216 -3.07 30.04 3.26
C THR A 216 -2.71 31.37 3.90
N SER A 217 -3.14 31.58 5.15
CA SER A 217 -2.69 32.68 5.98
C SER A 217 -1.43 32.36 6.80
N ARG A 218 -0.91 31.13 6.70
CA ARG A 218 0.29 30.74 7.42
C ARG A 218 1.54 31.31 6.78
N PRO A 219 2.51 31.78 7.57
CA PRO A 219 3.81 32.18 7.05
C PRO A 219 4.56 30.95 6.54
N ILE A 220 5.05 31.04 5.30
CA ILE A 220 5.92 30.03 4.68
C ILE A 220 7.22 30.75 4.31
N GLU A 221 8.32 30.28 4.87
CA GLU A 221 9.66 30.82 4.68
C GLU A 221 10.44 29.88 3.77
N LEU A 222 10.96 30.38 2.64
CA LEU A 222 11.84 29.63 1.76
C LEU A 222 13.26 30.13 1.87
N THR A 223 14.18 29.23 2.19
CA THR A 223 15.62 29.48 2.21
C THR A 223 16.29 28.62 1.14
N VAL A 224 17.06 29.23 0.28
CA VAL A 224 17.80 28.58 -0.79
C VAL A 224 19.28 28.83 -0.58
N ALA A 225 20.07 27.79 -0.37
CA ALA A 225 21.51 27.89 -0.23
C ALA A 225 22.16 28.21 -1.60
N ASP A 226 23.29 28.88 -1.56
CA ASP A 226 24.10 29.13 -2.76
C ASP A 226 24.72 27.82 -3.28
N GLY A 227 24.94 27.74 -4.60
CA GLY A 227 25.66 26.63 -5.21
C GLY A 227 24.89 25.30 -5.24
N LEU A 228 23.55 25.34 -5.35
CA LEU A 228 22.77 24.12 -5.56
C LEU A 228 23.18 23.39 -6.83
N PRO A 229 23.30 22.06 -6.78
CA PRO A 229 23.55 21.27 -8.00
C PRO A 229 22.32 21.27 -8.90
N GLU A 230 22.52 21.14 -10.19
CA GLU A 230 21.45 20.80 -11.12
C GLU A 230 20.97 19.36 -10.84
N VAL A 231 19.68 19.16 -10.82
CA VAL A 231 19.08 17.83 -10.56
C VAL A 231 18.31 17.34 -11.78
N THR A 232 18.46 16.06 -12.11
CA THR A 232 17.67 15.42 -13.15
C THR A 232 16.42 14.80 -12.54
N VAL A 233 15.31 15.52 -12.62
CA VAL A 233 14.01 15.11 -12.07
C VAL A 233 12.90 15.28 -13.09
N ASP A 234 11.79 14.58 -12.90
CA ASP A 234 10.52 14.90 -13.53
C ASP A 234 9.93 16.12 -12.80
N PRO A 235 9.84 17.31 -13.46
CA PRO A 235 9.47 18.55 -12.76
C PRO A 235 8.06 18.52 -12.19
N ASP A 236 7.13 17.84 -12.87
CA ASP A 236 5.74 17.76 -12.40
C ASP A 236 5.64 16.87 -11.17
N LYS A 237 6.37 15.75 -11.16
CA LYS A 237 6.42 14.83 -10.03
C LYS A 237 7.21 15.41 -8.85
N PHE A 238 8.28 16.16 -9.13
CA PHE A 238 9.01 16.87 -8.08
C PHE A 238 8.15 17.98 -7.46
N ALA A 239 7.46 18.79 -8.29
CA ALA A 239 6.52 19.78 -7.78
C ALA A 239 5.39 19.13 -6.95
N GLN A 240 4.91 17.95 -7.33
CA GLN A 240 3.94 17.17 -6.55
C GLN A 240 4.50 16.75 -5.17
N VAL A 241 5.77 16.33 -5.10
CA VAL A 241 6.46 16.04 -3.83
C VAL A 241 6.49 17.28 -2.93
N VAL A 242 6.96 18.41 -3.47
CA VAL A 242 7.05 19.68 -2.72
C VAL A 242 5.67 20.12 -2.22
N THR A 243 4.66 20.10 -3.09
CA THR A 243 3.28 20.47 -2.75
C THR A 243 2.76 19.63 -1.59
N ASN A 244 2.91 18.30 -1.66
CA ASN A 244 2.46 17.39 -0.60
C ASN A 244 3.15 17.67 0.73
N LEU A 245 4.44 17.97 0.72
CA LEU A 245 5.18 18.29 1.95
C LEU A 245 4.75 19.63 2.55
N VAL A 246 4.67 20.68 1.74
CA VAL A 246 4.31 22.03 2.20
C VAL A 246 2.85 22.08 2.66
N GLU A 247 1.92 21.47 1.89
CA GLU A 247 0.52 21.39 2.31
C GLU A 247 0.34 20.58 3.59
N ASN A 248 1.13 19.51 3.81
CA ASN A 248 1.09 18.77 5.06
C ASN A 248 1.57 19.62 6.23
N ALA A 249 2.67 20.36 6.09
CA ALA A 249 3.18 21.25 7.10
C ALA A 249 2.17 22.37 7.43
N VAL A 250 1.51 22.94 6.40
CA VAL A 250 0.42 23.91 6.58
C VAL A 250 -0.78 23.30 7.29
N ARG A 251 -1.14 22.08 7.02
CA ARG A 251 -2.36 21.43 7.55
C ARG A 251 -2.18 20.88 8.95
N HIS A 252 -1.07 20.23 9.22
CA HIS A 252 -0.83 19.47 10.46
C HIS A 252 0.07 20.18 11.45
N GLY A 253 0.92 21.09 10.98
CA GLY A 253 1.78 21.89 11.83
C GLY A 253 1.06 23.04 12.53
N SER A 254 1.78 23.80 13.32
CA SER A 254 1.41 25.13 13.86
C SER A 254 2.53 26.13 13.51
N GLY A 255 2.32 27.41 13.76
CA GLY A 255 3.34 28.46 13.51
C GLY A 255 3.75 28.61 12.04
N ALA A 256 5.02 28.86 11.81
CA ALA A 256 5.61 29.02 10.49
C ALA A 256 5.97 27.66 9.86
N VAL A 257 5.90 27.61 8.52
CA VAL A 257 6.45 26.50 7.72
C VAL A 257 7.78 26.95 7.13
N ARG A 258 8.84 26.19 7.37
CA ARG A 258 10.17 26.47 6.82
C ARG A 258 10.49 25.46 5.72
N VAL A 259 10.85 25.97 4.57
CA VAL A 259 11.29 25.19 3.42
C VAL A 259 12.73 25.57 3.13
N GLU A 260 13.63 24.60 3.13
CA GLU A 260 15.04 24.82 2.87
C GLU A 260 15.52 23.93 1.73
N LEU A 261 16.29 24.54 0.82
CA LEU A 261 17.07 23.84 -0.19
C LEU A 261 18.55 23.99 0.09
N SER A 262 19.25 22.88 0.19
CA SER A 262 20.70 22.86 0.40
C SER A 262 21.37 21.73 -0.38
N PRO A 263 22.65 21.86 -0.73
CA PRO A 263 23.40 20.74 -1.30
C PRO A 263 23.64 19.66 -0.24
N THR A 264 23.74 18.38 -0.67
CA THR A 264 24.14 17.26 0.18
C THR A 264 25.45 16.66 -0.30
N GLY A 265 26.25 16.10 0.63
CA GLY A 265 27.49 15.42 0.31
C GLY A 265 28.69 16.35 0.12
N GLU A 266 29.81 15.76 -0.31
CA GLU A 266 31.01 16.49 -0.68
C GLU A 266 30.87 17.06 -2.09
N PRO A 267 31.69 18.06 -2.49
CA PRO A 267 31.53 18.78 -3.77
C PRO A 267 31.55 17.87 -5.02
N GLU A 268 32.15 16.69 -4.92
CA GLU A 268 32.29 15.73 -6.04
C GLU A 268 31.09 14.74 -6.16
N VAL A 269 30.23 14.65 -5.12
CA VAL A 269 29.04 13.78 -5.09
C VAL A 269 27.89 14.55 -4.45
N SER A 270 27.68 15.78 -4.92
CA SER A 270 26.66 16.64 -4.34
C SER A 270 25.27 16.24 -4.83
N GLY A 271 24.37 15.99 -3.89
CA GLY A 271 22.94 15.87 -4.16
C GLY A 271 22.19 17.12 -3.71
N LEU A 272 20.89 17.10 -3.84
CA LEU A 272 19.98 18.13 -3.36
C LEU A 272 19.24 17.62 -2.11
N ARG A 273 19.21 18.43 -1.07
CA ARG A 273 18.31 18.24 0.08
C ARG A 273 17.21 19.29 0.04
N LEU A 274 15.97 18.82 0.07
CA LEU A 274 14.79 19.62 0.38
C LEU A 274 14.35 19.27 1.80
N ARG A 275 14.31 20.24 2.68
CA ARG A 275 13.81 20.13 4.05
C ARG A 275 12.54 20.94 4.19
N VAL A 276 11.52 20.34 4.82
CA VAL A 276 10.30 21.03 5.22
C VAL A 276 10.06 20.80 6.69
N GLU A 277 9.92 21.90 7.43
CA GLU A 277 9.69 21.90 8.88
C GLU A 277 8.44 22.69 9.24
N ASP A 278 7.79 22.28 10.31
CA ASP A 278 6.67 22.99 10.94
C ASP A 278 6.89 23.10 12.46
N ASP A 279 6.08 23.92 13.12
CA ASP A 279 6.12 24.13 14.58
C ASP A 279 4.98 23.36 15.28
N GLY A 280 4.48 22.25 14.71
CA GLY A 280 3.40 21.43 15.28
C GLY A 280 3.86 20.50 16.40
N GLU A 281 3.07 19.45 16.63
CA GLU A 281 3.36 18.42 17.66
C GLU A 281 4.43 17.40 17.21
N GLY A 282 4.91 17.51 15.98
CA GLY A 282 5.87 16.58 15.41
C GLY A 282 5.28 15.20 15.11
N ILE A 283 6.16 14.26 14.75
CA ILE A 283 5.81 12.85 14.46
C ILE A 283 6.61 11.95 15.38
N SER A 284 5.91 11.25 16.27
CA SER A 284 6.57 10.35 17.23
C SER A 284 7.35 9.24 16.51
N PRO A 285 8.48 8.77 17.07
CA PRO A 285 9.35 7.77 16.43
C PRO A 285 8.62 6.50 15.99
N GLU A 286 7.62 6.05 16.77
CA GLU A 286 6.83 4.85 16.49
C GLU A 286 5.95 5.02 15.24
N LEU A 287 5.53 6.25 14.94
CA LEU A 287 4.67 6.58 13.81
C LEU A 287 5.45 6.87 12.53
N ARG A 288 6.75 7.21 12.60
CA ARG A 288 7.55 7.66 11.44
C ARG A 288 7.57 6.66 10.27
N ARG A 289 7.46 5.36 10.54
CA ARG A 289 7.31 4.34 9.48
C ARG A 289 5.88 4.23 8.98
N ARG A 290 4.90 4.45 9.85
CA ARG A 290 3.48 4.26 9.54
C ARG A 290 2.90 5.41 8.73
N VAL A 291 3.42 6.63 8.87
CA VAL A 291 2.93 7.80 8.10
C VAL A 291 3.14 7.66 6.59
N PHE A 292 4.05 6.77 6.16
CA PHE A 292 4.25 6.43 4.75
C PHE A 292 3.31 5.32 4.25
N THR A 293 2.38 4.83 5.07
CA THR A 293 1.39 3.85 4.62
C THR A 293 0.19 4.56 4.00
N LYS A 294 -0.48 3.89 3.06
CA LYS A 294 -1.65 4.45 2.37
C LYS A 294 -2.77 4.75 3.36
N PHE A 295 -3.45 5.89 3.15
CA PHE A 295 -4.60 6.34 3.95
C PHE A 295 -4.33 6.52 5.45
N TRP A 296 -3.06 6.62 5.82
CA TRP A 296 -2.74 6.91 7.20
C TRP A 296 -3.17 8.35 7.57
N LYS A 297 -3.90 8.48 8.67
CA LYS A 297 -4.37 9.75 9.22
C LYS A 297 -4.00 9.81 10.69
N GLY A 298 -3.19 10.76 11.08
CA GLY A 298 -2.73 10.97 12.45
C GLY A 298 -3.69 11.78 13.34
N GLY A 299 -4.96 11.96 12.93
CA GLY A 299 -5.94 12.75 13.68
C GLY A 299 -7.19 13.10 12.88
N VAL A 300 -8.03 13.99 13.42
CA VAL A 300 -9.38 14.29 12.90
C VAL A 300 -9.37 15.21 11.67
N THR A 301 -8.26 15.85 11.33
CA THR A 301 -8.20 16.88 10.28
C THR A 301 -7.89 16.30 8.92
N GLY A 302 -8.84 16.52 8.02
CA GLY A 302 -8.96 15.95 6.69
C GLY A 302 -7.75 16.05 5.76
N GLY A 303 -7.50 14.96 5.11
CA GLY A 303 -6.59 14.75 4.00
C GLY A 303 -6.86 13.35 3.45
N SER A 304 -6.38 13.05 2.24
CA SER A 304 -6.53 11.73 1.63
C SER A 304 -5.74 10.64 2.37
N GLY A 305 -4.70 11.03 3.14
CA GLY A 305 -3.74 10.09 3.73
C GLY A 305 -2.82 9.45 2.68
N LEU A 306 -2.78 9.99 1.47
CA LEU A 306 -1.94 9.51 0.36
C LEU A 306 -0.68 10.35 0.17
N GLY A 307 -0.64 11.60 0.67
CA GLY A 307 0.42 12.55 0.37
C GLY A 307 1.82 12.04 0.70
N LEU A 308 2.07 11.58 1.94
CA LEU A 308 3.39 11.06 2.33
C LEU A 308 3.74 9.72 1.68
N TYR A 309 2.74 8.86 1.39
CA TYR A 309 2.96 7.66 0.59
C TYR A 309 3.46 8.02 -0.82
N LEU A 310 2.82 8.98 -1.47
CA LEU A 310 3.23 9.50 -2.79
C LEU A 310 4.63 10.13 -2.74
N VAL A 311 4.91 10.96 -1.73
CA VAL A 311 6.25 11.53 -1.53
C VAL A 311 7.31 10.44 -1.50
N ASN A 312 7.13 9.41 -0.66
CA ASN A 312 8.09 8.31 -0.55
C ASN A 312 8.24 7.52 -1.87
N GLY A 313 7.13 7.24 -2.56
CA GLY A 313 7.14 6.53 -3.85
C GLY A 313 7.80 7.33 -4.97
N LEU A 314 7.46 8.60 -5.09
CA LEU A 314 8.01 9.49 -6.14
C LEU A 314 9.50 9.78 -5.91
N VAL A 315 9.91 10.05 -4.67
CA VAL A 315 11.32 10.28 -4.33
C VAL A 315 12.16 9.03 -4.59
N LYS A 316 11.68 7.85 -4.21
CA LYS A 316 12.37 6.59 -4.53
C LYS A 316 12.49 6.33 -6.02
N ALA A 317 11.46 6.68 -6.80
CA ALA A 317 11.50 6.54 -8.25
C ALA A 317 12.55 7.48 -8.90
N HIS A 318 12.87 8.61 -8.27
CA HIS A 318 13.99 9.49 -8.65
C HIS A 318 15.35 9.07 -8.08
N GLY A 319 15.45 7.89 -7.43
CA GLY A 319 16.68 7.43 -6.80
C GLY A 319 17.03 8.10 -5.47
N GLY A 320 16.10 8.86 -4.90
CA GLY A 320 16.28 9.61 -3.66
C GLY A 320 15.81 8.88 -2.41
N THR A 321 15.93 9.55 -1.27
CA THR A 321 15.51 9.08 0.05
C THR A 321 14.65 10.11 0.77
N VAL A 322 13.79 9.63 1.68
CA VAL A 322 12.96 10.47 2.56
C VAL A 322 13.21 10.07 4.01
N ALA A 323 13.49 11.04 4.85
CA ALA A 323 13.64 10.86 6.28
C ALA A 323 12.70 11.77 7.06
N ILE A 324 12.24 11.29 8.24
CA ILE A 324 11.43 12.08 9.17
C ILE A 324 12.23 12.28 10.45
N GLY A 325 12.37 13.53 10.84
CA GLY A 325 13.00 13.97 12.04
C GLY A 325 12.08 14.84 12.90
N GLU A 326 12.68 15.51 13.84
CA GLU A 326 12.08 16.52 14.68
C GLU A 326 12.72 17.87 14.35
N ALA A 327 11.92 18.90 14.20
CA ALA A 327 12.39 20.26 14.03
C ALA A 327 12.94 20.80 15.37
N ASP A 328 13.82 21.78 15.33
CA ASP A 328 14.37 22.40 16.54
C ASP A 328 13.29 23.04 17.43
N SER A 329 12.15 23.41 16.83
CA SER A 329 10.94 23.88 17.52
C SER A 329 10.09 22.79 18.15
N GLY A 330 10.44 21.50 17.97
CA GLY A 330 9.65 20.32 18.41
C GLY A 330 8.64 19.83 17.39
N GLY A 331 8.45 20.53 16.27
CA GLY A 331 7.54 20.13 15.19
C GLY A 331 8.08 19.02 14.29
N ALA A 332 7.37 18.75 13.20
CA ALA A 332 7.82 17.75 12.23
C ALA A 332 8.90 18.34 11.31
N ARG A 333 9.91 17.51 11.00
CA ARG A 333 10.90 17.75 9.98
C ARG A 333 10.87 16.60 8.97
N ILE A 334 10.78 16.94 7.70
CA ILE A 334 10.85 15.96 6.61
C ILE A 334 11.99 16.38 5.68
N ASP A 335 12.97 15.50 5.54
CA ASP A 335 14.12 15.67 4.67
C ASP A 335 13.93 14.76 3.44
N VAL A 336 14.03 15.33 2.25
CA VAL A 336 14.09 14.62 0.97
C VAL A 336 15.48 14.84 0.38
N GLU A 337 16.17 13.76 0.04
CA GLU A 337 17.47 13.83 -0.63
C GLU A 337 17.36 13.22 -2.02
N LEU A 338 17.83 13.96 -3.01
CA LEU A 338 17.90 13.53 -4.39
C LEU A 338 19.36 13.50 -4.85
N PRO A 339 19.78 12.50 -5.66
CA PRO A 339 21.10 12.50 -6.24
C PRO A 339 21.24 13.66 -7.23
N ALA A 340 22.45 14.20 -7.37
CA ALA A 340 22.76 15.09 -8.48
C ALA A 340 22.60 14.36 -9.81
N SER A 341 22.47 15.13 -10.89
CA SER A 341 22.54 14.55 -12.23
C SER A 341 23.87 13.82 -12.40
N PRO A 342 23.90 12.59 -12.91
CA PRO A 342 25.15 12.03 -13.38
C PRO A 342 25.66 12.92 -14.52
N ASP A 343 26.96 13.31 -14.43
CA ASP A 343 27.65 14.06 -15.49
C ASP A 343 27.59 13.36 -16.85
#